data_2f5b6c1119540b6c5ad37071481bacef
#
_entry.id   2f5b6c1119540b6c5ad37071481bacef
#
_cell.length_a   1.000
_cell.length_b   1.000
_cell.length_c   1.000
_cell.angle_alpha   90.00
_cell.angle_beta   90.00
_cell.angle_gamma   90.00
#
_symmetry.space_group_name_H-M   'P 1'
#
loop_
_entity.id
_entity.type
_entity.pdbx_description
1 polymer ?
#
loop_
_entity_poly.entity_id
_entity_poly.type
_entity_poly.pdbx_seq_one_letter_code
_entity_poly.pdbx_strand_id
1 'polypeptide(L)'
;MFQQKSFEVQSTGTLYLVPTPIGNLEDMTFRAIRTLNEVDLIASEDTRNTQKLLNHFEIKTSQISFHEHNSQERIGQLIERLENGSDIAQVSDAGMPSISDPGHDLVVACIESGITVVPLPGANAALTALIASGLSPQPFYFYGFLPRKKKDQIEALEELNQRPETVILYESPHRLKEVLKNMGTVLGDTRKIVLCRELTKRYEEFIRGTLSEVLEWAQTSEIRGEFCLIAEGNSEGSLFPEEDTSWNTLTIQEHVQLMMEEHNLRSKEAIKEVAKVRELKKQEVYAAYHEIG
;
A
#
# COMPACT_ATOMS: atom_id res chain seq x y z
N MET A 1 25.34 -13.20 0.12
CA MET A 1 24.89 -11.83 -0.13
C MET A 1 25.07 -11.57 -1.62
N PHE A 2 24.02 -11.17 -2.32
CA PHE A 2 24.07 -10.78 -3.73
C PHE A 2 23.98 -9.25 -3.81
N GLN A 3 24.89 -8.61 -4.57
CA GLN A 3 24.88 -7.16 -4.76
C GLN A 3 24.72 -6.88 -6.25
N GLN A 4 23.68 -6.14 -6.60
CA GLN A 4 23.42 -5.72 -7.97
C GLN A 4 23.80 -4.24 -8.15
N LYS A 5 24.41 -3.95 -9.28
CA LYS A 5 24.63 -2.56 -9.77
C LYS A 5 23.94 -2.42 -11.12
N SER A 6 22.84 -1.69 -11.15
CA SER A 6 21.89 -1.64 -12.27
C SER A 6 22.44 -1.04 -13.58
N PHE A 7 23.61 -0.40 -13.54
CA PHE A 7 24.22 0.28 -14.71
C PHE A 7 25.60 -0.27 -15.07
N GLU A 8 26.05 -1.37 -14.42
CA GLU A 8 27.24 -2.08 -14.86
C GLU A 8 26.86 -3.00 -16.04
N VAL A 9 27.77 -3.06 -17.03
CA VAL A 9 27.60 -3.97 -18.17
C VAL A 9 27.67 -5.41 -17.66
N GLN A 10 26.61 -6.17 -17.89
CA GLN A 10 26.49 -7.58 -17.55
C GLN A 10 26.60 -8.44 -18.82
N SER A 11 26.92 -9.71 -18.67
CA SER A 11 26.85 -10.70 -19.77
C SER A 11 25.41 -11.16 -20.07
N THR A 12 24.50 -10.93 -19.13
CA THR A 12 23.06 -11.20 -19.26
C THR A 12 22.31 -9.93 -19.66
N GLY A 13 21.11 -10.09 -20.17
CA GLY A 13 20.15 -8.99 -20.31
C GLY A 13 19.59 -8.55 -18.97
N THR A 14 18.73 -7.54 -18.99
CA THR A 14 18.12 -6.90 -17.84
C THR A 14 16.61 -7.04 -17.87
N LEU A 15 16.01 -7.37 -16.73
CA LEU A 15 14.56 -7.28 -16.54
C LEU A 15 14.21 -5.87 -16.05
N TYR A 16 13.45 -5.12 -16.83
CA TYR A 16 12.91 -3.81 -16.46
C TYR A 16 11.46 -3.95 -15.98
N LEU A 17 11.16 -3.47 -14.77
CA LEU A 17 9.79 -3.37 -14.27
C LEU A 17 9.27 -1.98 -14.64
N VAL A 18 8.37 -1.91 -15.61
CA VAL A 18 7.93 -0.65 -16.21
C VAL A 18 6.48 -0.36 -15.83
N PRO A 19 6.21 0.66 -14.99
CA PRO A 19 4.86 1.10 -14.69
C PRO A 19 4.16 1.66 -15.94
N THR A 20 2.87 1.37 -16.05
CA THR A 20 1.96 1.92 -17.07
C THR A 20 0.99 2.92 -16.45
N PRO A 21 0.35 3.80 -17.22
CA PRO A 21 -0.64 4.75 -16.70
C PRO A 21 -1.82 4.05 -16.03
N ILE A 22 -2.37 4.67 -14.99
CA ILE A 22 -3.57 4.19 -14.29
C ILE A 22 -4.87 4.82 -14.82
N GLY A 23 -4.78 5.56 -15.93
CA GLY A 23 -5.95 6.18 -16.55
C GLY A 23 -5.64 7.41 -17.40
N ASN A 24 -4.47 8.04 -17.20
CA ASN A 24 -4.03 9.20 -17.97
C ASN A 24 -2.69 8.89 -18.66
N LEU A 25 -2.66 8.92 -19.98
CA LEU A 25 -1.47 8.63 -20.77
C LEU A 25 -0.32 9.62 -20.51
N GLU A 26 -0.62 10.83 -20.03
CA GLU A 26 0.40 11.85 -19.68
C GLU A 26 1.21 11.46 -18.44
N ASP A 27 0.74 10.49 -17.64
CA ASP A 27 1.49 9.94 -16.49
C ASP A 27 2.60 8.97 -16.90
N MET A 28 2.75 8.68 -18.18
CA MET A 28 3.83 7.86 -18.69
C MET A 28 5.16 8.60 -18.62
N THR A 29 6.14 8.02 -17.94
CA THR A 29 7.45 8.67 -17.80
C THR A 29 8.27 8.58 -19.09
N PHE A 30 9.07 9.60 -19.40
CA PHE A 30 10.01 9.57 -20.53
C PHE A 30 10.95 8.36 -20.47
N ARG A 31 11.37 7.96 -19.26
CA ARG A 31 12.23 6.78 -19.09
C ARG A 31 11.49 5.50 -19.44
N ALA A 32 10.22 5.36 -19.06
CA ALA A 32 9.40 4.21 -19.41
C ALA A 32 9.23 4.09 -20.92
N ILE A 33 8.89 5.18 -21.62
CA ILE A 33 8.76 5.21 -23.09
C ILE A 33 10.08 4.79 -23.75
N ARG A 34 11.20 5.36 -23.32
CA ARG A 34 12.52 5.00 -23.85
C ARG A 34 12.83 3.53 -23.61
N THR A 35 12.67 3.03 -22.39
CA THR A 35 12.93 1.62 -22.04
C THR A 35 12.10 0.67 -22.89
N LEU A 36 10.79 0.92 -23.08
CA LEU A 36 9.93 0.10 -23.90
C LEU A 36 10.33 0.11 -25.39
N ASN A 37 10.98 1.17 -25.89
CA ASN A 37 11.54 1.21 -27.25
C ASN A 37 12.86 0.46 -27.37
N GLU A 38 13.67 0.40 -26.31
CA GLU A 38 15.04 -0.12 -26.32
C GLU A 38 15.12 -1.62 -26.04
N VAL A 39 14.17 -2.19 -25.27
CA VAL A 39 14.18 -3.62 -24.92
C VAL A 39 13.85 -4.50 -26.12
N ASP A 40 14.31 -5.76 -26.08
CA ASP A 40 14.07 -6.76 -27.13
C ASP A 40 12.65 -7.34 -27.08
N LEU A 41 12.04 -7.35 -25.88
CA LEU A 41 10.74 -7.97 -25.66
C LEU A 41 9.99 -7.27 -24.52
N ILE A 42 8.66 -7.18 -24.67
CA ILE A 42 7.76 -6.73 -23.62
C ILE A 42 6.91 -7.91 -23.14
N ALA A 43 6.98 -8.24 -21.86
CA ALA A 43 6.11 -9.20 -21.18
C ALA A 43 4.89 -8.45 -20.62
N SER A 44 3.72 -8.66 -21.22
CA SER A 44 2.49 -7.91 -20.96
C SER A 44 1.43 -8.78 -20.30
N GLU A 45 0.71 -8.27 -19.34
CA GLU A 45 -0.41 -8.95 -18.71
C GLU A 45 -1.53 -9.22 -19.73
N ASP A 46 -2.10 -8.17 -20.33
CA ASP A 46 -2.99 -8.27 -21.51
C ASP A 46 -2.34 -7.54 -22.70
N THR A 47 -1.89 -8.34 -23.68
CA THR A 47 -1.26 -7.80 -24.89
C THR A 47 -2.16 -6.86 -25.69
N ARG A 48 -3.48 -6.98 -25.59
CA ARG A 48 -4.44 -6.11 -26.27
C ARG A 48 -4.48 -4.71 -25.64
N ASN A 49 -4.42 -4.62 -24.31
CA ASN A 49 -4.38 -3.37 -23.59
C ASN A 49 -3.03 -2.69 -23.78
N THR A 50 -1.95 -3.44 -23.59
CA THR A 50 -0.58 -2.95 -23.84
C THR A 50 -0.41 -2.47 -25.29
N GLN A 51 -0.99 -3.15 -26.29
CA GLN A 51 -0.89 -2.73 -27.70
C GLN A 51 -1.45 -1.33 -27.94
N LYS A 52 -2.54 -0.96 -27.25
CA LYS A 52 -3.09 0.42 -27.36
C LYS A 52 -2.09 1.45 -26.84
N LEU A 53 -1.42 1.15 -25.73
CA LEU A 53 -0.38 2.00 -25.15
C LEU A 53 0.82 2.12 -26.09
N LEU A 54 1.33 1.00 -26.60
CA LEU A 54 2.45 0.96 -27.53
C LEU A 54 2.16 1.74 -28.81
N ASN A 55 0.96 1.59 -29.37
CA ASN A 55 0.54 2.34 -30.55
C ASN A 55 0.49 3.84 -30.30
N HIS A 56 0.01 4.27 -29.12
CA HIS A 56 -0.07 5.69 -28.76
C HIS A 56 1.31 6.35 -28.71
N PHE A 57 2.31 5.63 -28.19
CA PHE A 57 3.70 6.13 -28.07
C PHE A 57 4.60 5.69 -29.24
N GLU A 58 4.01 5.13 -30.32
CA GLU A 58 4.72 4.68 -31.52
C GLU A 58 5.83 3.64 -31.24
N ILE A 59 5.69 2.84 -30.17
CA ILE A 59 6.61 1.79 -29.76
C ILE A 59 6.34 0.55 -30.60
N LYS A 60 7.40 0.00 -31.23
CA LYS A 60 7.33 -1.14 -32.15
C LYS A 60 7.85 -2.46 -31.57
N THR A 61 8.30 -2.44 -30.33
CA THR A 61 8.87 -3.60 -29.64
C THR A 61 7.84 -4.73 -29.57
N SER A 62 8.28 -5.95 -29.86
CA SER A 62 7.45 -7.14 -29.80
C SER A 62 6.99 -7.44 -28.39
N GLN A 63 5.79 -7.98 -28.22
CA GLN A 63 5.26 -8.37 -26.93
C GLN A 63 4.80 -9.82 -26.86
N ILE A 64 4.85 -10.38 -25.66
CA ILE A 64 4.25 -11.68 -25.34
C ILE A 64 3.33 -11.57 -24.13
N SER A 65 2.35 -12.46 -24.03
CA SER A 65 1.48 -12.51 -22.85
C SER A 65 2.21 -13.12 -21.66
N PHE A 66 2.10 -12.45 -20.50
CA PHE A 66 2.62 -12.90 -19.21
C PHE A 66 1.59 -12.57 -18.12
N HIS A 67 0.72 -13.52 -17.80
CA HIS A 67 -0.36 -13.37 -16.84
C HIS A 67 -0.37 -14.54 -15.84
N GLU A 68 -1.15 -14.47 -14.79
CA GLU A 68 -1.21 -15.45 -13.71
C GLU A 68 -1.34 -16.90 -14.20
N HIS A 69 -2.16 -17.14 -15.23
CA HIS A 69 -2.43 -18.50 -15.73
C HIS A 69 -1.31 -19.12 -16.58
N ASN A 70 -0.37 -18.31 -17.12
CA ASN A 70 0.73 -18.81 -17.94
C ASN A 70 2.12 -18.50 -17.36
N SER A 71 2.20 -17.84 -16.21
CA SER A 71 3.44 -17.34 -15.62
C SER A 71 4.48 -18.46 -15.44
N GLN A 72 4.09 -19.60 -14.89
CA GLN A 72 5.00 -20.71 -14.61
C GLN A 72 5.71 -21.24 -15.87
N GLU A 73 4.98 -21.39 -16.97
CA GLU A 73 5.55 -21.82 -18.26
C GLU A 73 6.42 -20.71 -18.87
N ARG A 74 5.99 -19.47 -18.77
CA ARG A 74 6.66 -18.31 -19.39
C ARG A 74 7.94 -17.91 -18.67
N ILE A 75 8.03 -18.09 -17.34
CA ILE A 75 9.23 -17.74 -16.58
C ILE A 75 10.47 -18.40 -17.16
N GLY A 76 10.45 -19.72 -17.43
CA GLY A 76 11.59 -20.42 -18.00
C GLY A 76 12.04 -19.84 -19.35
N GLN A 77 11.09 -19.51 -20.24
CA GLN A 77 11.38 -18.90 -21.54
C GLN A 77 11.97 -17.48 -21.42
N LEU A 78 11.49 -16.69 -20.45
CA LEU A 78 11.99 -15.35 -20.22
C LEU A 78 13.39 -15.35 -19.60
N ILE A 79 13.65 -16.24 -18.64
CA ILE A 79 14.97 -16.43 -18.04
C ILE A 79 16.00 -16.83 -19.10
N GLU A 80 15.68 -17.82 -19.95
CA GLU A 80 16.59 -18.23 -21.04
C GLU A 80 16.95 -17.07 -21.97
N ARG A 81 15.98 -16.20 -22.32
CA ARG A 81 16.23 -15.01 -23.15
C ARG A 81 17.12 -14.00 -22.45
N LEU A 82 16.85 -13.72 -21.17
CA LEU A 82 17.66 -12.82 -20.33
C LEU A 82 19.10 -13.33 -20.17
N GLU A 83 19.28 -14.64 -19.94
CA GLU A 83 20.61 -15.28 -19.86
C GLU A 83 21.38 -15.15 -21.19
N ASN A 84 20.67 -15.17 -22.31
CA ASN A 84 21.25 -14.97 -23.65
C ASN A 84 21.43 -13.50 -24.03
N GLY A 85 21.30 -12.56 -23.08
CA GLY A 85 21.60 -11.15 -23.24
C GLY A 85 20.45 -10.28 -23.76
N SER A 86 19.21 -10.82 -23.90
CA SER A 86 18.05 -10.01 -24.30
C SER A 86 17.54 -9.18 -23.12
N ASP A 87 17.29 -7.89 -23.32
CA ASP A 87 16.60 -7.03 -22.38
C ASP A 87 15.09 -7.20 -22.46
N ILE A 88 14.43 -7.31 -21.32
CA ILE A 88 12.98 -7.53 -21.25
C ILE A 88 12.31 -6.49 -20.34
N ALA A 89 11.22 -5.89 -20.81
CA ALA A 89 10.36 -5.07 -19.98
C ALA A 89 9.13 -5.87 -19.53
N GLN A 90 8.82 -5.88 -18.25
CA GLN A 90 7.56 -6.38 -17.73
C GLN A 90 6.63 -5.20 -17.46
N VAL A 91 5.39 -5.30 -17.95
CA VAL A 91 4.32 -4.32 -17.74
C VAL A 91 3.04 -5.00 -17.23
N SER A 92 2.27 -4.32 -16.41
CA SER A 92 0.89 -4.69 -16.07
C SER A 92 -0.10 -3.84 -16.88
N ASP A 93 -1.38 -4.14 -16.75
CA ASP A 93 -2.44 -3.38 -17.45
C ASP A 93 -2.52 -1.94 -16.96
N ALA A 94 -2.25 -1.71 -15.65
CA ALA A 94 -2.28 -0.38 -15.05
C ALA A 94 -1.36 -0.29 -13.83
N GLY A 95 -0.52 0.73 -13.75
CA GLY A 95 0.34 1.00 -12.59
C GLY A 95 1.61 0.16 -12.56
N MET A 96 2.06 -0.18 -11.36
CA MET A 96 3.31 -0.90 -11.12
C MET A 96 3.12 -2.41 -11.27
N PRO A 97 3.90 -3.10 -12.11
CA PRO A 97 3.85 -4.56 -12.20
C PRO A 97 4.23 -5.20 -10.87
N SER A 98 3.72 -6.39 -10.62
CA SER A 98 3.91 -7.19 -9.38
C SER A 98 3.19 -6.64 -8.13
N ILE A 99 2.42 -5.56 -8.23
CA ILE A 99 1.60 -5.03 -7.14
C ILE A 99 0.13 -5.27 -7.47
N SER A 100 -0.48 -6.25 -6.84
CA SER A 100 -1.83 -6.77 -7.15
C SER A 100 -1.97 -7.38 -8.56
N ASP A 101 -0.86 -7.55 -9.26
CA ASP A 101 -0.72 -8.03 -10.64
C ASP A 101 0.36 -9.13 -10.71
N PRO A 102 0.40 -9.96 -11.77
CA PRO A 102 1.43 -10.97 -11.94
C PRO A 102 2.82 -10.34 -12.13
N GLY A 103 3.86 -11.07 -11.72
CA GLY A 103 5.25 -10.66 -11.99
C GLY A 103 6.24 -10.92 -10.88
N HIS A 104 5.80 -11.04 -9.64
CA HIS A 104 6.68 -11.29 -8.51
C HIS A 104 7.56 -12.55 -8.72
N ASP A 105 6.98 -13.64 -9.20
CA ASP A 105 7.72 -14.89 -9.44
C ASP A 105 8.81 -14.74 -10.50
N LEU A 106 8.60 -13.92 -11.53
CA LEU A 106 9.63 -13.60 -12.53
C LEU A 106 10.77 -12.81 -11.90
N VAL A 107 10.45 -11.84 -11.04
CA VAL A 107 11.47 -11.07 -10.31
C VAL A 107 12.32 -11.99 -9.44
N VAL A 108 11.69 -12.90 -8.69
CA VAL A 108 12.38 -13.89 -7.86
C VAL A 108 13.30 -14.77 -8.71
N ALA A 109 12.78 -15.33 -9.80
CA ALA A 109 13.58 -16.18 -10.71
C ALA A 109 14.77 -15.43 -11.32
N CYS A 110 14.60 -14.17 -11.72
CA CYS A 110 15.71 -13.34 -12.20
C CYS A 110 16.79 -13.13 -11.14
N ILE A 111 16.40 -12.82 -9.91
CA ILE A 111 17.34 -12.62 -8.79
C ILE A 111 18.11 -13.93 -8.49
N GLU A 112 17.42 -15.08 -8.46
CA GLU A 112 18.02 -16.39 -8.24
C GLU A 112 19.01 -16.78 -9.36
N SER A 113 18.71 -16.38 -10.61
CA SER A 113 19.59 -16.57 -11.78
C SER A 113 20.70 -15.51 -11.91
N GLY A 114 20.80 -14.58 -10.97
CA GLY A 114 21.81 -13.49 -11.02
C GLY A 114 21.56 -12.46 -12.12
N ILE A 115 20.34 -12.39 -12.66
CA ILE A 115 19.92 -11.44 -13.68
C ILE A 115 19.56 -10.10 -13.04
N THR A 116 20.02 -9.01 -13.64
CA THR A 116 19.73 -7.66 -13.15
C THR A 116 18.25 -7.30 -13.30
N VAL A 117 17.62 -6.83 -12.21
CA VAL A 117 16.24 -6.34 -12.19
C VAL A 117 16.23 -4.83 -11.93
N VAL A 118 15.70 -4.05 -12.84
CA VAL A 118 15.68 -2.58 -12.75
C VAL A 118 14.25 -2.06 -12.64
N PRO A 119 13.81 -1.57 -11.45
CA PRO A 119 12.52 -0.95 -11.32
C PRO A 119 12.54 0.49 -11.86
N LEU A 120 11.48 0.88 -12.55
CA LEU A 120 11.23 2.26 -12.93
C LEU A 120 10.18 2.88 -12.00
N PRO A 121 10.34 4.14 -11.58
CA PRO A 121 9.27 4.86 -10.91
C PRO A 121 8.17 5.22 -11.90
N GLY A 122 6.93 5.28 -11.44
CA GLY A 122 5.79 5.63 -12.29
C GLY A 122 4.47 5.65 -11.57
N ALA A 123 3.37 5.66 -12.33
CA ALA A 123 2.02 5.76 -11.82
C ALA A 123 1.69 4.64 -10.81
N ASN A 124 1.05 5.02 -9.71
CA ASN A 124 0.63 4.11 -8.64
C ASN A 124 -0.63 4.66 -7.95
N ALA A 125 -1.72 3.94 -8.01
CA ALA A 125 -3.00 4.42 -7.47
C ALA A 125 -2.98 4.59 -5.94
N ALA A 126 -2.32 3.69 -5.21
CA ALA A 126 -2.28 3.71 -3.75
C ALA A 126 -1.64 4.98 -3.20
N LEU A 127 -0.42 5.30 -3.65
CA LEU A 127 0.29 6.49 -3.19
C LEU A 127 -0.34 7.78 -3.71
N THR A 128 -0.85 7.78 -4.94
CA THR A 128 -1.56 8.93 -5.51
C THR A 128 -2.83 9.25 -4.71
N ALA A 129 -3.61 8.23 -4.33
CA ALA A 129 -4.77 8.37 -3.46
C ALA A 129 -4.38 8.87 -2.06
N LEU A 130 -3.35 8.27 -1.45
CA LEU A 130 -2.92 8.58 -0.08
C LEU A 130 -2.53 10.05 0.08
N ILE A 131 -1.68 10.58 -0.79
CA ILE A 131 -1.22 11.98 -0.70
C ILE A 131 -2.33 13.02 -0.89
N ALA A 132 -3.44 12.65 -1.54
CA ALA A 132 -4.59 13.49 -1.75
C ALA A 132 -5.75 13.24 -0.76
N SER A 133 -5.64 12.21 0.08
CA SER A 133 -6.72 11.80 1.00
C SER A 133 -6.99 12.82 2.11
N GLY A 134 -5.94 13.42 2.67
CA GLY A 134 -5.99 14.26 3.87
C GLY A 134 -5.92 13.44 5.17
N LEU A 135 -5.76 12.11 5.10
CA LEU A 135 -5.43 11.25 6.23
C LEU A 135 -3.91 11.19 6.42
N SER A 136 -3.45 10.68 7.59
CA SER A 136 -2.02 10.57 7.87
C SER A 136 -1.31 9.76 6.77
N PRO A 137 -0.31 10.33 6.08
CA PRO A 137 0.37 9.61 5.00
C PRO A 137 1.45 8.65 5.51
N GLN A 138 1.79 8.67 6.80
CA GLN A 138 2.85 7.84 7.39
C GLN A 138 2.59 7.56 8.88
N PRO A 139 2.79 6.30 9.33
CA PRO A 139 2.96 5.11 8.49
C PRO A 139 1.66 4.72 7.77
N PHE A 140 1.75 3.92 6.73
CA PHE A 140 0.57 3.37 6.05
C PHE A 140 0.74 1.88 5.77
N TYR A 141 -0.37 1.18 5.64
CA TYR A 141 -0.44 -0.22 5.30
C TYR A 141 -1.22 -0.42 4.00
N PHE A 142 -0.56 -0.91 2.95
CA PHE A 142 -1.21 -1.28 1.71
C PHE A 142 -1.64 -2.74 1.75
N TYR A 143 -2.94 -2.98 1.70
CA TYR A 143 -3.52 -4.31 1.71
C TYR A 143 -3.88 -4.80 0.29
N GLY A 144 -4.31 -3.91 -0.60
CA GLY A 144 -4.84 -4.25 -1.92
C GLY A 144 -6.33 -4.65 -1.86
N PHE A 145 -6.70 -5.75 -2.51
CA PHE A 145 -8.09 -6.19 -2.57
C PHE A 145 -8.48 -7.08 -1.39
N LEU A 146 -9.58 -6.74 -0.73
CA LEU A 146 -10.17 -7.60 0.30
C LEU A 146 -10.68 -8.93 -0.28
N PRO A 147 -10.66 -10.03 0.50
CA PRO A 147 -11.20 -11.32 0.09
C PRO A 147 -12.63 -11.23 -0.46
N ARG A 148 -12.97 -12.11 -1.41
CA ARG A 148 -14.31 -12.13 -2.01
C ARG A 148 -15.36 -12.72 -1.10
N LYS A 149 -15.00 -13.74 -0.29
CA LYS A 149 -15.93 -14.39 0.63
C LYS A 149 -16.12 -13.50 1.85
N LYS A 150 -17.38 -13.28 2.22
CA LYS A 150 -17.74 -12.40 3.34
C LYS A 150 -17.04 -12.77 4.66
N LYS A 151 -16.94 -14.06 4.98
CA LYS A 151 -16.26 -14.53 6.21
C LYS A 151 -14.81 -14.08 6.22
N ASP A 152 -14.07 -14.43 5.17
CA ASP A 152 -12.63 -14.12 5.03
C ASP A 152 -12.40 -12.60 4.99
N GLN A 153 -13.37 -11.84 4.41
CA GLN A 153 -13.34 -10.38 4.38
C GLN A 153 -13.52 -9.76 5.78
N ILE A 154 -14.44 -10.28 6.58
CA ILE A 154 -14.62 -9.82 7.98
C ILE A 154 -13.37 -10.12 8.80
N GLU A 155 -12.81 -11.32 8.71
CA GLU A 155 -11.57 -11.69 9.38
C GLU A 155 -10.42 -10.73 9.00
N ALA A 156 -10.24 -10.42 7.71
CA ALA A 156 -9.25 -9.46 7.25
C ALA A 156 -9.51 -8.04 7.79
N LEU A 157 -10.77 -7.60 7.85
CA LEU A 157 -11.13 -6.30 8.42
C LEU A 157 -10.87 -6.23 9.93
N GLU A 158 -11.10 -7.32 10.67
CA GLU A 158 -10.77 -7.43 12.11
C GLU A 158 -9.26 -7.29 12.34
N GLU A 159 -8.43 -7.92 11.51
CA GLU A 159 -6.97 -7.74 11.55
C GLU A 159 -6.56 -6.30 11.22
N LEU A 160 -7.17 -5.70 10.20
CA LEU A 160 -6.91 -4.30 9.82
C LEU A 160 -7.35 -3.33 10.90
N ASN A 161 -8.41 -3.64 11.66
CA ASN A 161 -8.87 -2.82 12.77
C ASN A 161 -7.91 -2.79 13.98
N GLN A 162 -6.93 -3.67 14.02
CA GLN A 162 -5.86 -3.63 15.04
C GLN A 162 -4.71 -2.68 14.67
N ARG A 163 -4.71 -2.12 13.45
CA ARG A 163 -3.63 -1.31 12.94
C ARG A 163 -3.84 0.17 13.21
N PRO A 164 -2.84 0.86 13.78
CA PRO A 164 -2.87 2.31 13.94
C PRO A 164 -2.56 3.07 12.64
N GLU A 165 -1.98 2.39 11.63
CA GLU A 165 -1.57 3.01 10.38
C GLU A 165 -2.77 3.25 9.45
N THR A 166 -2.69 4.26 8.61
CA THR A 166 -3.64 4.46 7.50
C THR A 166 -3.63 3.24 6.58
N VAL A 167 -4.79 2.70 6.27
CA VAL A 167 -4.97 1.50 5.45
C VAL A 167 -5.39 1.89 4.04
N ILE A 168 -4.75 1.28 3.04
CA ILE A 168 -5.05 1.48 1.63
C ILE A 168 -5.61 0.19 1.03
N LEU A 169 -6.79 0.29 0.41
CA LEU A 169 -7.48 -0.81 -0.24
C LEU A 169 -7.81 -0.45 -1.70
N TYR A 170 -7.88 -1.46 -2.56
CA TYR A 170 -8.48 -1.35 -3.89
C TYR A 170 -9.86 -2.01 -3.90
N GLU A 171 -10.81 -1.43 -4.62
CA GLU A 171 -12.13 -2.04 -4.75
C GLU A 171 -12.82 -1.73 -6.08
N SER A 172 -13.57 -2.72 -6.53
CA SER A 172 -14.40 -2.61 -7.73
C SER A 172 -15.76 -1.95 -7.44
N PRO A 173 -16.38 -1.31 -8.42
CA PRO A 173 -17.69 -0.65 -8.22
C PRO A 173 -18.78 -1.64 -7.80
N HIS A 174 -18.68 -2.90 -8.25
CA HIS A 174 -19.68 -3.93 -7.99
C HIS A 174 -19.69 -4.41 -6.52
N ARG A 175 -18.57 -4.31 -5.82
CA ARG A 175 -18.42 -4.77 -4.44
C ARG A 175 -18.45 -3.64 -3.43
N LEU A 176 -18.27 -2.39 -3.85
CA LEU A 176 -18.07 -1.24 -2.99
C LEU A 176 -19.12 -1.11 -1.87
N LYS A 177 -20.42 -1.23 -2.22
CA LYS A 177 -21.51 -1.10 -1.22
C LYS A 177 -21.44 -2.14 -0.12
N GLU A 178 -21.15 -3.39 -0.49
CA GLU A 178 -21.03 -4.49 0.47
C GLU A 178 -19.78 -4.32 1.33
N VAL A 179 -18.65 -3.95 0.73
CA VAL A 179 -17.39 -3.71 1.43
C VAL A 179 -17.54 -2.57 2.43
N LEU A 180 -18.10 -1.43 2.06
CA LEU A 180 -18.35 -0.31 2.97
C LEU A 180 -19.25 -0.70 4.14
N LYS A 181 -20.30 -1.50 3.90
CA LYS A 181 -21.16 -2.02 4.97
C LYS A 181 -20.38 -2.90 5.95
N ASN A 182 -19.54 -3.81 5.44
CA ASN A 182 -18.73 -4.67 6.29
C ASN A 182 -17.67 -3.88 7.05
N MET A 183 -17.06 -2.87 6.41
CA MET A 183 -16.13 -1.93 7.06
C MET A 183 -16.81 -1.17 8.20
N GLY A 184 -18.02 -0.61 7.99
CA GLY A 184 -18.78 0.06 9.06
C GLY A 184 -19.06 -0.86 10.25
N THR A 185 -19.40 -2.13 9.98
CA THR A 185 -19.66 -3.12 11.04
C THR A 185 -18.43 -3.43 11.88
N VAL A 186 -17.23 -3.49 11.27
CA VAL A 186 -16.00 -3.94 11.95
C VAL A 186 -15.15 -2.77 12.45
N LEU A 187 -14.98 -1.71 11.62
CA LEU A 187 -14.13 -0.57 11.93
C LEU A 187 -14.89 0.53 12.73
N GLY A 188 -16.22 0.47 12.74
CA GLY A 188 -17.08 1.49 13.34
C GLY A 188 -17.52 2.57 12.37
N ASP A 189 -18.76 3.05 12.53
CA ASP A 189 -19.43 3.98 11.62
C ASP A 189 -18.77 5.38 11.57
N THR A 190 -18.05 5.76 12.62
CA THR A 190 -17.39 7.07 12.76
C THR A 190 -15.97 7.11 12.18
N ARG A 191 -15.41 5.94 11.78
CA ARG A 191 -14.07 5.84 11.19
C ARG A 191 -14.01 6.67 9.90
N LYS A 192 -13.01 7.53 9.78
CA LYS A 192 -12.83 8.33 8.56
C LYS A 192 -12.34 7.47 7.40
N ILE A 193 -12.90 7.74 6.25
CA ILE A 193 -12.52 7.08 5.00
C ILE A 193 -12.57 8.08 3.84
N VAL A 194 -11.72 7.85 2.85
CA VAL A 194 -11.73 8.55 1.58
C VAL A 194 -11.85 7.56 0.45
N LEU A 195 -12.86 7.71 -0.39
CA LEU A 195 -12.95 7.00 -1.66
C LEU A 195 -12.33 7.86 -2.74
N CYS A 196 -11.28 7.36 -3.37
CA CYS A 196 -10.64 7.99 -4.51
C CYS A 196 -11.10 7.22 -5.76
N ARG A 197 -12.01 7.83 -6.51
CA ARG A 197 -12.66 7.23 -7.68
C ARG A 197 -11.98 7.71 -8.95
N GLU A 198 -11.75 6.79 -9.90
CA GLU A 198 -11.27 7.10 -11.25
C GLU A 198 -10.05 8.03 -11.26
N LEU A 199 -9.07 7.76 -10.38
CA LEU A 199 -7.84 8.55 -10.26
C LEU A 199 -7.18 8.79 -11.61
N THR A 200 -6.72 10.01 -11.83
CA THR A 200 -6.08 10.53 -13.06
C THR A 200 -6.99 10.62 -14.29
N LYS A 201 -8.20 10.03 -14.23
CA LYS A 201 -9.16 10.01 -15.35
C LYS A 201 -10.05 11.26 -15.34
N ARG A 202 -10.80 11.46 -16.41
CA ARG A 202 -11.72 12.61 -16.58
C ARG A 202 -12.74 12.78 -15.44
N TYR A 203 -13.14 11.68 -14.82
CA TYR A 203 -14.15 11.67 -13.75
C TYR A 203 -13.52 11.37 -12.38
N GLU A 204 -12.30 11.83 -12.18
CA GLU A 204 -11.63 11.76 -10.88
C GLU A 204 -12.46 12.45 -9.80
N GLU A 205 -12.69 11.74 -8.70
CA GLU A 205 -13.52 12.23 -7.61
C GLU A 205 -12.99 11.71 -6.27
N PHE A 206 -13.02 12.57 -5.25
CA PHE A 206 -12.67 12.23 -3.88
C PHE A 206 -13.89 12.42 -2.98
N ILE A 207 -14.40 11.32 -2.40
CA ILE A 207 -15.50 11.33 -1.43
C ILE A 207 -14.91 11.12 -0.05
N ARG A 208 -14.97 12.13 0.81
CA ARG A 208 -14.38 12.16 2.15
C ARG A 208 -15.48 12.23 3.20
N GLY A 209 -15.39 11.39 4.23
CA GLY A 209 -16.34 11.38 5.34
C GLY A 209 -16.08 10.23 6.29
N THR A 210 -17.03 10.00 7.18
CA THR A 210 -17.09 8.78 8.00
C THR A 210 -17.63 7.61 7.19
N LEU A 211 -17.40 6.38 7.66
CA LEU A 211 -17.94 5.18 7.01
C LEU A 211 -19.46 5.23 6.86
N SER A 212 -20.17 5.79 7.86
CA SER A 212 -21.62 5.99 7.79
C SER A 212 -22.02 6.93 6.65
N GLU A 213 -21.41 8.12 6.55
CA GLU A 213 -21.71 9.13 5.53
C GLU A 213 -21.40 8.61 4.12
N VAL A 214 -20.26 7.94 3.96
CA VAL A 214 -19.82 7.40 2.67
C VAL A 214 -20.69 6.20 2.24
N LEU A 215 -21.15 5.38 3.19
CA LEU A 215 -22.12 4.32 2.91
C LEU A 215 -23.47 4.87 2.45
N GLU A 216 -23.97 5.92 3.07
CA GLU A 216 -25.21 6.62 2.65
C GLU A 216 -25.06 7.20 1.24
N TRP A 217 -23.95 7.88 0.96
CA TRP A 217 -23.62 8.33 -0.39
C TRP A 217 -23.61 7.16 -1.40
N ALA A 218 -22.99 6.05 -1.06
CA ALA A 218 -22.93 4.89 -1.94
C ALA A 218 -24.29 4.24 -2.19
N GLN A 219 -25.22 4.31 -1.23
CA GLN A 219 -26.59 3.79 -1.39
C GLN A 219 -27.42 4.62 -2.37
N THR A 220 -27.23 5.93 -2.37
CA THR A 220 -28.01 6.87 -3.16
C THR A 220 -27.38 7.20 -4.51
N SER A 221 -26.10 6.90 -4.70
CA SER A 221 -25.36 7.22 -5.91
C SER A 221 -25.27 6.03 -6.88
N GLU A 222 -25.09 6.34 -8.17
CA GLU A 222 -24.73 5.35 -9.18
C GLU A 222 -23.22 5.06 -9.09
N ILE A 223 -22.87 3.86 -8.63
CA ILE A 223 -21.47 3.46 -8.44
C ILE A 223 -20.89 2.95 -9.75
N ARG A 224 -19.92 3.68 -10.31
CA ARG A 224 -19.16 3.32 -11.51
C ARG A 224 -17.69 3.62 -11.33
N GLY A 225 -16.85 2.98 -12.12
CA GLY A 225 -15.40 3.20 -12.14
C GLY A 225 -14.66 2.42 -11.05
N GLU A 226 -13.37 2.63 -10.96
CA GLU A 226 -12.46 1.96 -10.02
C GLU A 226 -12.23 2.83 -8.80
N PHE A 227 -12.04 2.19 -7.65
CA PHE A 227 -11.90 2.87 -6.37
C PHE A 227 -10.60 2.46 -5.65
N CYS A 228 -9.90 3.47 -5.15
CA CYS A 228 -8.90 3.31 -4.11
C CYS A 228 -9.47 3.88 -2.80
N LEU A 229 -9.50 3.07 -1.74
CA LEU A 229 -10.06 3.44 -0.45
C LEU A 229 -8.91 3.71 0.51
N ILE A 230 -8.97 4.86 1.19
CA ILE A 230 -8.01 5.22 2.24
C ILE A 230 -8.77 5.29 3.54
N ALA A 231 -8.55 4.36 4.44
CA ALA A 231 -9.19 4.32 5.74
C ALA A 231 -8.22 4.78 6.84
N GLU A 232 -8.71 5.60 7.75
CA GLU A 232 -7.98 6.01 8.96
C GLU A 232 -7.64 4.79 9.79
N GLY A 233 -6.43 4.76 10.36
CA GLY A 233 -6.00 3.73 11.29
C GLY A 233 -6.80 3.76 12.60
N ASN A 234 -6.68 2.72 13.41
CA ASN A 234 -7.33 2.67 14.72
C ASN A 234 -6.43 3.30 15.78
N SER A 235 -6.71 4.55 16.15
CA SER A 235 -5.99 5.24 17.23
C SER A 235 -6.22 4.60 18.61
N GLU A 236 -7.38 3.96 18.82
CA GLU A 236 -7.68 3.24 20.07
C GLU A 236 -6.95 1.89 20.15
N GLY A 237 -6.60 1.30 19.01
CA GLY A 237 -5.77 0.09 18.91
C GLY A 237 -4.27 0.38 18.96
N SER A 238 -3.87 1.63 18.91
CA SER A 238 -2.47 2.04 19.03
C SER A 238 -1.95 1.71 20.41
N LEU A 239 -0.90 0.89 20.46
CA LEU A 239 -0.04 0.77 21.64
C LEU A 239 0.73 2.08 21.93
N PHE A 240 0.57 3.07 21.05
CA PHE A 240 0.96 4.46 21.20
C PHE A 240 -0.30 5.31 21.04
N PRO A 241 -1.04 5.62 22.13
CA PRO A 241 -2.02 6.69 22.10
C PRO A 241 -1.32 7.91 21.48
N GLU A 242 -2.02 8.71 20.66
CA GLU A 242 -1.60 10.10 20.40
C GLU A 242 -1.12 10.63 21.75
N GLU A 243 0.10 11.18 21.79
CA GLU A 243 0.68 11.65 23.04
C GLU A 243 -0.41 12.39 23.82
N ASP A 244 -0.99 11.70 24.78
CA ASP A 244 -1.89 12.34 25.74
C ASP A 244 -1.00 13.26 26.56
N THR A 245 -0.80 14.46 26.02
CA THR A 245 0.00 15.49 26.65
C THR A 245 -0.71 16.10 27.85
N SER A 246 -1.92 15.63 28.21
CA SER A 246 -2.66 16.07 29.40
C SER A 246 -1.85 15.89 30.68
N TRP A 247 -0.99 14.87 30.75
CA TRP A 247 -0.06 14.62 31.83
C TRP A 247 1.11 15.61 31.90
N ASN A 248 1.37 16.43 30.86
CA ASN A 248 2.44 17.45 30.89
C ASN A 248 2.22 18.51 31.97
N THR A 249 0.98 18.73 32.37
CA THR A 249 0.61 19.64 33.46
C THR A 249 0.64 18.98 34.84
N LEU A 250 0.73 17.64 34.90
CA LEU A 250 0.73 16.88 36.14
C LEU A 250 2.14 16.72 36.71
N THR A 251 2.27 16.72 38.04
CA THR A 251 3.47 16.24 38.71
C THR A 251 3.68 14.75 38.44
N ILE A 252 4.87 14.23 38.73
CA ILE A 252 5.15 12.80 38.60
C ILE A 252 4.24 11.97 39.52
N GLN A 253 3.98 12.45 40.72
CA GLN A 253 3.09 11.80 41.67
C GLN A 253 1.66 11.72 41.17
N GLU A 254 1.12 12.85 40.71
CA GLU A 254 -0.25 12.91 40.13
C GLU A 254 -0.38 12.01 38.90
N HIS A 255 0.63 11.95 38.03
CA HIS A 255 0.61 11.09 36.87
C HIS A 255 0.64 9.59 37.25
N VAL A 256 1.46 9.19 38.25
CA VAL A 256 1.46 7.81 38.75
C VAL A 256 0.11 7.46 39.39
N GLN A 257 -0.49 8.38 40.13
CA GLN A 257 -1.81 8.19 40.76
C GLN A 257 -2.90 7.99 39.68
N LEU A 258 -2.91 8.87 38.68
CA LEU A 258 -3.84 8.80 37.56
C LEU A 258 -3.73 7.45 36.83
N MET A 259 -2.53 7.00 36.53
CA MET A 259 -2.29 5.69 35.87
C MET A 259 -2.76 4.50 36.73
N MET A 260 -2.67 4.60 38.05
CA MET A 260 -3.19 3.57 38.95
C MET A 260 -4.72 3.53 38.92
N GLU A 261 -5.39 4.67 38.88
CA GLU A 261 -6.86 4.80 38.92
C GLU A 261 -7.50 4.41 37.58
N GLU A 262 -7.00 4.95 36.46
CA GLU A 262 -7.60 4.71 35.13
C GLU A 262 -7.33 3.31 34.59
N HIS A 263 -6.14 2.76 34.86
CA HIS A 263 -5.74 1.45 34.32
C HIS A 263 -5.73 0.33 35.36
N ASN A 264 -6.20 0.59 36.57
CA ASN A 264 -6.23 -0.35 37.69
C ASN A 264 -4.89 -1.06 37.94
N LEU A 265 -3.78 -0.28 37.79
CA LEU A 265 -2.41 -0.77 37.93
C LEU A 265 -1.94 -0.71 39.39
N ARG A 266 -1.04 -1.63 39.78
CA ARG A 266 -0.31 -1.50 41.05
C ARG A 266 0.77 -0.43 40.91
N SER A 267 1.12 0.25 42.05
CA SER A 267 2.10 1.35 42.06
C SER A 267 3.41 1.04 41.30
N LYS A 268 3.92 -0.19 41.43
CA LYS A 268 5.16 -0.64 40.77
C LYS A 268 5.04 -0.71 39.25
N GLU A 269 3.85 -1.01 38.74
CA GLU A 269 3.53 -1.10 37.30
C GLU A 269 3.28 0.31 36.75
N ALA A 270 2.51 1.13 37.46
CA ALA A 270 2.26 2.54 37.11
C ALA A 270 3.57 3.37 37.07
N ILE A 271 4.47 3.21 38.04
CA ILE A 271 5.80 3.84 38.01
C ILE A 271 6.61 3.44 36.78
N LYS A 272 6.53 2.19 36.34
CA LYS A 272 7.24 1.72 35.15
C LYS A 272 6.66 2.36 33.88
N GLU A 273 5.35 2.47 33.75
CA GLU A 273 4.70 3.08 32.59
C GLU A 273 4.93 4.60 32.56
N VAL A 274 4.79 5.30 33.68
CA VAL A 274 5.11 6.75 33.80
C VAL A 274 6.57 7.04 33.45
N ALA A 275 7.50 6.19 33.87
CA ALA A 275 8.92 6.33 33.52
C ALA A 275 9.14 6.21 32.00
N LYS A 276 8.43 5.30 31.34
CA LYS A 276 8.49 5.09 29.90
C LYS A 276 7.89 6.29 29.13
N VAL A 277 6.70 6.74 29.54
CA VAL A 277 5.98 7.85 28.89
C VAL A 277 6.71 9.18 29.05
N ARG A 278 7.33 9.44 30.20
CA ARG A 278 8.10 10.68 30.48
C ARG A 278 9.58 10.60 30.07
N GLU A 279 10.02 9.49 29.49
CA GLU A 279 11.43 9.23 29.14
C GLU A 279 12.39 9.40 30.33
N LEU A 280 11.91 9.11 31.54
CA LEU A 280 12.67 9.22 32.80
C LEU A 280 13.18 7.84 33.24
N LYS A 281 14.25 7.84 34.07
CA LYS A 281 14.69 6.59 34.69
C LYS A 281 13.67 6.15 35.74
N LYS A 282 13.38 4.84 35.77
CA LYS A 282 12.44 4.27 36.76
C LYS A 282 12.76 4.64 38.20
N GLN A 283 14.04 4.78 38.53
CA GLN A 283 14.50 5.19 39.87
C GLN A 283 14.10 6.63 40.18
N GLU A 284 14.14 7.54 39.23
CA GLU A 284 13.72 8.94 39.36
C GLU A 284 12.23 9.06 39.63
N VAL A 285 11.42 8.32 38.86
CA VAL A 285 9.96 8.29 39.06
C VAL A 285 9.59 7.64 40.39
N TYR A 286 10.31 6.58 40.79
CA TYR A 286 10.12 5.93 42.07
C TYR A 286 10.45 6.89 43.26
N ALA A 287 11.57 7.59 43.18
CA ALA A 287 11.98 8.57 44.21
C ALA A 287 10.98 9.72 44.32
N ALA A 288 10.54 10.27 43.20
CA ALA A 288 9.55 11.33 43.14
C ALA A 288 8.18 10.88 43.69
N TYR A 289 7.73 9.67 43.38
CA TYR A 289 6.47 9.14 43.88
C TYR A 289 6.46 8.86 45.38
N HIS A 290 7.59 8.43 45.94
CA HIS A 290 7.72 8.11 47.37
C HIS A 290 8.33 9.25 48.20
N GLU A 291 8.56 10.44 47.61
CA GLU A 291 9.19 11.61 48.29
C GLU A 291 10.54 11.27 48.95
N ILE A 292 11.29 10.35 48.32
CA ILE A 292 12.62 9.99 48.83
C ILE A 292 13.61 10.94 48.12
N GLY A 293 14.03 11.97 48.87
CA GLY A 293 15.06 12.93 48.46
C GLY A 293 16.47 12.38 48.62
#